data_3698ba341de3aa498d13ba5e37c8a0e5
#
_entry.id   3698ba341de3aa498d13ba5e37c8a0e5
#
_cell.length_a   1.000
_cell.length_b   1.000
_cell.length_c   1.000
_cell.angle_alpha   90.00
_cell.angle_beta   90.00
_cell.angle_gamma   90.00
#
_symmetry.space_group_name_H-M   'P 1'
#
loop_
_entity.id
_entity.type
_entity.pdbx_description
1 polymer ?
#
loop_
_entity_poly.entity_id
_entity_poly.type
_entity_poly.pdbx_seq_one_letter_code
_entity_poly.pdbx_strand_id
1 'polypeptide(L)'
;GDCDKEIVQALKTRMECIEGIIQYKRNHGLPVLQPEQEKKQLDRICKEVEGTPFGEEIIHIFERIMENSRKIQAKALFDRNILLIGFMGAGKSTVSACLGKMLAMETIEMDRFIEEKEGMKISRIFDVHGEEYFRNCESNTLIELRSKNHAVISCGGGVPLRPHNVELMKKNGYVIWLTAKPEAILERVKDSTERPLLNGHMNVSYISSLMESRREKYSAAADLIIDTTGKEIVEICEELLQKLSAMQKNKKEDE
;
A
#
# COMPACT_ATOMS: atom_id res chain seq x y z
N GLY A 1 2.86 9.27 -37.71
CA GLY A 1 3.38 10.43 -38.46
C GLY A 1 4.61 11.03 -37.81
N ASP A 2 5.09 12.17 -38.32
CA ASP A 2 6.31 12.80 -37.77
C ASP A 2 6.06 13.33 -36.34
N CYS A 3 4.86 13.86 -36.09
CA CYS A 3 4.43 14.25 -34.74
C CYS A 3 4.54 13.10 -33.71
N ASP A 4 4.16 11.88 -34.08
CA ASP A 4 4.28 10.72 -33.18
C ASP A 4 5.74 10.39 -32.85
N LYS A 5 6.64 10.57 -33.83
CA LYS A 5 8.07 10.37 -33.63
C LYS A 5 8.64 11.39 -32.64
N GLU A 6 8.21 12.65 -32.74
CA GLU A 6 8.62 13.70 -31.81
C GLU A 6 8.13 13.42 -30.40
N ILE A 7 6.87 13.00 -30.24
CA ILE A 7 6.30 12.61 -28.95
C ILE A 7 7.09 11.43 -28.34
N VAL A 8 7.36 10.39 -29.13
CA VAL A 8 8.15 9.23 -28.67
C VAL A 8 9.56 9.66 -28.25
N GLN A 9 10.21 10.52 -29.02
CA GLN A 9 11.55 10.99 -28.68
C GLN A 9 11.54 11.82 -27.38
N ALA A 10 10.58 12.74 -27.24
CA ALA A 10 10.43 13.53 -26.02
C ALA A 10 10.16 12.65 -24.79
N LEU A 11 9.33 11.60 -24.92
CA LEU A 11 9.08 10.63 -23.86
C LEU A 11 10.34 9.82 -23.50
N LYS A 12 11.14 9.39 -24.49
CA LYS A 12 12.43 8.70 -24.23
C LYS A 12 13.37 9.58 -23.41
N THR A 13 13.61 10.81 -23.86
CA THR A 13 14.45 11.78 -23.14
C THR A 13 13.96 12.01 -21.72
N ARG A 14 12.63 12.14 -21.55
CA ARG A 14 12.03 12.27 -20.22
C ARG A 14 12.30 11.05 -19.33
N MET A 15 12.20 9.81 -19.86
CA MET A 15 12.47 8.61 -19.11
C MET A 15 13.96 8.48 -18.72
N GLU A 16 14.87 8.88 -19.58
CA GLU A 16 16.31 8.98 -19.27
C GLU A 16 16.58 9.95 -18.11
N CYS A 17 15.90 11.11 -18.08
CA CYS A 17 16.00 12.04 -16.95
C CYS A 17 15.52 11.43 -15.62
N ILE A 18 14.56 10.47 -15.64
CA ILE A 18 14.05 9.83 -14.42
C ILE A 18 15.15 9.03 -13.73
N GLU A 19 16.07 8.42 -14.44
CA GLU A 19 17.19 7.67 -13.84
C GLU A 19 18.05 8.60 -12.97
N GLY A 20 18.38 9.79 -13.47
CA GLY A 20 19.09 10.82 -12.70
C GLY A 20 18.31 11.26 -11.46
N ILE A 21 16.99 11.43 -11.60
CA ILE A 21 16.10 11.80 -10.49
C ILE A 21 16.07 10.67 -9.43
N ILE A 22 16.01 9.41 -9.83
CA ILE A 22 16.03 8.25 -8.92
C ILE A 22 17.33 8.25 -8.10
N GLN A 23 18.48 8.40 -8.75
CA GLN A 23 19.76 8.44 -8.06
C GLN A 23 19.85 9.62 -7.10
N TYR A 24 19.42 10.81 -7.53
CA TYR A 24 19.38 11.98 -6.66
C TYR A 24 18.48 11.77 -5.44
N LYS A 25 17.26 11.29 -5.63
CA LYS A 25 16.31 11.02 -4.53
C LYS A 25 16.85 9.95 -3.57
N ARG A 26 17.45 8.87 -4.09
CA ARG A 26 18.06 7.81 -3.28
C ARG A 26 19.19 8.35 -2.41
N ASN A 27 20.08 9.16 -2.99
CA ASN A 27 21.23 9.72 -2.27
C ASN A 27 20.83 10.72 -1.18
N HIS A 28 19.72 11.47 -1.41
CA HIS A 28 19.26 12.50 -0.49
C HIS A 28 18.07 12.08 0.40
N GLY A 29 17.60 10.82 0.29
CA GLY A 29 16.46 10.33 1.07
C GLY A 29 15.13 11.00 0.75
N LEU A 30 14.96 11.51 -0.49
CA LEU A 30 13.77 12.23 -0.90
C LEU A 30 12.63 11.28 -1.30
N PRO A 31 11.35 11.63 -1.02
CA PRO A 31 10.21 10.79 -1.35
C PRO A 31 9.97 10.70 -2.86
N VAL A 32 9.32 9.60 -3.29
CA VAL A 32 8.90 9.40 -4.69
C VAL A 32 7.92 10.51 -5.10
N LEU A 33 6.85 10.65 -4.34
CA LEU A 33 5.86 11.70 -4.54
C LEU A 33 6.33 12.99 -3.86
N GLN A 34 6.35 14.06 -4.62
CA GLN A 34 6.59 15.42 -4.17
C GLN A 34 5.43 16.31 -4.65
N PRO A 35 4.31 16.37 -3.89
CA PRO A 35 3.06 17.00 -4.35
C PRO A 35 3.22 18.45 -4.82
N GLU A 36 4.03 19.23 -4.10
CA GLU A 36 4.28 20.63 -4.49
C GLU A 36 5.03 20.77 -5.82
N GLN A 37 6.01 19.87 -6.06
CA GLN A 37 6.75 19.89 -7.32
C GLN A 37 5.87 19.45 -8.49
N GLU A 38 5.06 18.41 -8.27
CA GLU A 38 4.11 17.96 -9.29
C GLU A 38 3.05 19.01 -9.58
N LYS A 39 2.52 19.68 -8.54
CA LYS A 39 1.59 20.80 -8.72
C LYS A 39 2.20 21.94 -9.54
N LYS A 40 3.42 22.38 -9.18
CA LYS A 40 4.13 23.43 -9.95
C LYS A 40 4.34 23.03 -11.41
N GLN A 41 4.62 21.76 -11.66
CA GLN A 41 4.78 21.25 -13.02
C GLN A 41 3.46 21.27 -13.77
N LEU A 42 2.38 20.81 -13.15
CA LEU A 42 1.04 20.80 -13.75
C LEU A 42 0.54 22.22 -14.00
N ASP A 43 0.72 23.15 -13.05
CA ASP A 43 0.36 24.57 -13.21
C ASP A 43 1.09 25.22 -14.41
N ARG A 44 2.34 24.82 -14.66
CA ARG A 44 3.10 25.28 -15.85
C ARG A 44 2.45 24.77 -17.13
N ILE A 45 2.11 23.47 -17.19
CA ILE A 45 1.45 22.88 -18.35
C ILE A 45 0.08 23.53 -18.59
N CYS A 46 -0.71 23.73 -17.52
CA CYS A 46 -2.01 24.41 -17.64
C CYS A 46 -1.88 25.80 -18.31
N LYS A 47 -0.86 26.58 -17.91
CA LYS A 47 -0.59 27.89 -18.52
C LYS A 47 -0.18 27.80 -19.99
N GLU A 48 0.60 26.79 -20.37
CA GLU A 48 1.05 26.61 -21.76
C GLU A 48 -0.10 26.23 -22.71
N VAL A 49 -1.12 25.53 -22.20
CA VAL A 49 -2.27 25.09 -23.00
C VAL A 49 -3.51 25.97 -22.82
N GLU A 50 -3.41 27.04 -22.03
CA GLU A 50 -4.51 27.97 -21.78
C GLU A 50 -5.02 28.58 -23.09
N GLY A 51 -6.33 28.55 -23.30
CA GLY A 51 -6.97 29.05 -24.51
C GLY A 51 -6.84 28.16 -25.76
N THR A 52 -6.22 26.98 -25.65
CA THR A 52 -6.20 25.99 -26.75
C THR A 52 -7.45 25.11 -26.73
N PRO A 53 -7.97 24.66 -27.91
CA PRO A 53 -9.17 23.84 -27.99
C PRO A 53 -9.06 22.47 -27.28
N PHE A 54 -7.83 21.96 -27.06
CA PHE A 54 -7.55 20.62 -26.51
C PHE A 54 -6.77 20.71 -25.19
N GLY A 55 -6.90 21.80 -24.44
CA GLY A 55 -6.14 22.04 -23.21
C GLY A 55 -6.39 20.97 -22.15
N GLU A 56 -7.64 20.60 -21.94
CA GLU A 56 -8.01 19.57 -20.94
C GLU A 56 -7.44 18.20 -21.29
N GLU A 57 -7.50 17.79 -22.55
CA GLU A 57 -6.97 16.52 -23.03
C GLU A 57 -5.44 16.45 -22.86
N ILE A 58 -4.74 17.55 -23.15
CA ILE A 58 -3.29 17.64 -22.95
C ILE A 58 -2.95 17.54 -21.47
N ILE A 59 -3.68 18.20 -20.59
CA ILE A 59 -3.48 18.12 -19.13
C ILE A 59 -3.64 16.67 -18.66
N HIS A 60 -4.69 15.96 -19.06
CA HIS A 60 -4.91 14.57 -18.72
C HIS A 60 -3.78 13.65 -19.18
N ILE A 61 -3.22 13.90 -20.39
CA ILE A 61 -2.06 13.15 -20.89
C ILE A 61 -0.84 13.40 -19.98
N PHE A 62 -0.59 14.65 -19.58
CA PHE A 62 0.53 14.99 -18.71
C PHE A 62 0.38 14.39 -17.30
N GLU A 63 -0.83 14.33 -16.74
CA GLU A 63 -1.10 13.62 -15.47
C GLU A 63 -0.70 12.15 -15.57
N ARG A 64 -1.03 11.48 -16.69
CA ARG A 64 -0.62 10.09 -16.94
C ARG A 64 0.89 9.92 -17.12
N ILE A 65 1.55 10.87 -17.77
CA ILE A 65 3.01 10.91 -17.88
C ILE A 65 3.65 11.04 -16.49
N MET A 66 3.11 11.88 -15.61
CA MET A 66 3.58 12.07 -14.24
C MET A 66 3.36 10.81 -13.39
N GLU A 67 2.19 10.18 -13.49
CA GLU A 67 1.88 8.91 -12.85
C GLU A 67 2.86 7.81 -13.27
N ASN A 68 3.14 7.67 -14.57
CA ASN A 68 4.14 6.72 -15.08
C ASN A 68 5.55 7.03 -14.54
N SER A 69 5.91 8.30 -14.43
CA SER A 69 7.19 8.71 -13.85
C SER A 69 7.30 8.28 -12.37
N ARG A 70 6.23 8.43 -11.57
CA ARG A 70 6.17 7.92 -10.19
C ARG A 70 6.30 6.39 -10.15
N LYS A 71 5.58 5.69 -11.03
CA LYS A 71 5.63 4.23 -11.12
C LYS A 71 7.04 3.70 -11.39
N ILE A 72 7.78 4.35 -12.29
CA ILE A 72 9.17 3.99 -12.59
C ILE A 72 10.07 4.25 -11.36
N GLN A 73 9.93 5.41 -10.73
CA GLN A 73 10.68 5.75 -9.51
C GLN A 73 10.37 4.78 -8.37
N ALA A 74 9.10 4.45 -8.14
CA ALA A 74 8.68 3.50 -7.11
C ALA A 74 9.26 2.11 -7.35
N LYS A 75 9.24 1.61 -8.59
CA LYS A 75 9.85 0.32 -8.95
C LYS A 75 11.35 0.27 -8.71
N ALA A 76 12.04 1.37 -8.96
CA ALA A 76 13.49 1.44 -8.75
C ALA A 76 13.86 1.55 -7.26
N LEU A 77 12.99 2.18 -6.44
CA LEU A 77 13.23 2.38 -5.02
C LEU A 77 12.67 1.24 -4.16
N PHE A 78 11.57 0.61 -4.59
CA PHE A 78 10.91 -0.49 -3.87
C PHE A 78 10.71 -1.66 -4.84
N ASP A 79 11.62 -2.61 -4.80
CA ASP A 79 11.72 -3.74 -5.75
C ASP A 79 10.73 -4.88 -5.48
N ARG A 80 9.95 -4.82 -4.40
CA ARG A 80 9.03 -5.86 -3.93
C ARG A 80 7.67 -5.27 -3.55
N ASN A 81 6.70 -6.14 -3.31
CA ASN A 81 5.40 -5.74 -2.78
C ASN A 81 5.52 -5.16 -1.36
N ILE A 82 4.53 -4.35 -0.97
CA ILE A 82 4.36 -3.85 0.39
C ILE A 82 3.11 -4.52 0.96
N LEU A 83 3.26 -5.39 1.97
CA LEU A 83 2.15 -6.09 2.61
C LEU A 83 1.83 -5.42 3.93
N LEU A 84 0.61 -4.93 4.08
CA LEU A 84 0.14 -4.28 5.30
C LEU A 84 -0.60 -5.30 6.16
N ILE A 85 -0.09 -5.54 7.37
CA ILE A 85 -0.74 -6.37 8.39
C ILE A 85 -1.12 -5.50 9.59
N GLY A 86 -2.01 -5.99 10.43
CA GLY A 86 -2.43 -5.30 11.64
C GLY A 86 -3.87 -5.63 12.01
N PHE A 87 -4.23 -5.24 13.22
CA PHE A 87 -5.58 -5.45 13.75
C PHE A 87 -6.64 -4.72 12.91
N MET A 88 -7.89 -5.15 13.00
CA MET A 88 -9.00 -4.42 12.40
C MET A 88 -9.03 -2.98 12.96
N GLY A 89 -9.32 -1.99 12.12
CA GLY A 89 -9.27 -0.59 12.53
C GLY A 89 -7.86 0.02 12.63
N ALA A 90 -6.77 -0.73 12.38
CA ALA A 90 -5.41 -0.18 12.34
C ALA A 90 -5.12 0.73 11.12
N GLY A 91 -6.06 0.83 10.16
CA GLY A 91 -5.94 1.75 9.03
C GLY A 91 -5.36 1.13 7.76
N LYS A 92 -5.25 -0.21 7.65
CA LYS A 92 -4.63 -0.91 6.52
C LYS A 92 -5.17 -0.47 5.15
N SER A 93 -6.48 -0.50 4.94
CA SER A 93 -7.08 -0.14 3.64
C SER A 93 -6.88 1.33 3.29
N THR A 94 -6.97 2.22 4.28
CA THR A 94 -6.75 3.66 4.07
C THR A 94 -5.29 3.95 3.72
N VAL A 95 -4.36 3.34 4.45
CA VAL A 95 -2.90 3.46 4.19
C VAL A 95 -2.56 2.81 2.85
N SER A 96 -3.14 1.64 2.52
CA SER A 96 -2.98 0.98 1.21
C SER A 96 -3.38 1.90 0.06
N ALA A 97 -4.56 2.51 0.14
CA ALA A 97 -5.05 3.43 -0.90
C ALA A 97 -4.15 4.68 -1.03
N CYS A 98 -3.67 5.23 0.07
CA CYS A 98 -2.77 6.39 0.07
C CYS A 98 -1.41 6.02 -0.55
N LEU A 99 -0.77 4.94 -0.11
CA LEU A 99 0.50 4.45 -0.67
C LEU A 99 0.38 4.14 -2.16
N GLY A 100 -0.72 3.50 -2.57
CA GLY A 100 -0.98 3.22 -3.98
C GLY A 100 -0.98 4.47 -4.85
N LYS A 101 -1.58 5.57 -4.35
CA LYS A 101 -1.54 6.87 -5.04
C LYS A 101 -0.15 7.50 -5.02
N MET A 102 0.53 7.48 -3.86
CA MET A 102 1.87 8.09 -3.71
C MET A 102 2.92 7.40 -4.58
N LEU A 103 2.83 6.09 -4.75
CA LEU A 103 3.81 5.28 -5.47
C LEU A 103 3.36 4.91 -6.89
N ALA A 104 2.12 5.26 -7.27
CA ALA A 104 1.47 4.77 -8.50
C ALA A 104 1.54 3.23 -8.61
N MET A 105 1.31 2.52 -7.49
CA MET A 105 1.29 1.07 -7.39
C MET A 105 -0.16 0.55 -7.35
N GLU A 106 -0.36 -0.66 -7.86
CA GLU A 106 -1.64 -1.39 -7.72
C GLU A 106 -1.92 -1.62 -6.22
N THR A 107 -3.17 -1.43 -5.80
CA THR A 107 -3.62 -1.73 -4.44
C THR A 107 -4.53 -2.95 -4.45
N ILE A 108 -4.29 -3.90 -3.54
CA ILE A 108 -5.05 -5.14 -3.44
C ILE A 108 -5.53 -5.29 -2.00
N GLU A 109 -6.86 -5.31 -1.83
CA GLU A 109 -7.52 -5.65 -0.58
C GLU A 109 -7.82 -7.16 -0.56
N MET A 110 -7.09 -7.94 0.23
CA MET A 110 -7.21 -9.40 0.25
C MET A 110 -8.62 -9.87 0.59
N ASP A 111 -9.28 -9.22 1.54
CA ASP A 111 -10.63 -9.59 1.96
C ASP A 111 -11.61 -9.45 0.77
N ARG A 112 -11.52 -8.33 0.05
CA ARG A 112 -12.33 -8.10 -1.15
C ARG A 112 -11.99 -9.07 -2.29
N PHE A 113 -10.72 -9.35 -2.49
CA PHE A 113 -10.26 -10.32 -3.49
C PHE A 113 -10.84 -11.72 -3.24
N ILE A 114 -10.88 -12.16 -1.96
CA ILE A 114 -11.49 -13.42 -1.57
C ILE A 114 -13.01 -13.40 -1.82
N GLU A 115 -13.71 -12.32 -1.43
CA GLU A 115 -15.15 -12.19 -1.67
C GLU A 115 -15.51 -12.25 -3.15
N GLU A 116 -14.74 -11.58 -4.01
CA GLU A 116 -14.95 -11.59 -5.46
C GLU A 116 -14.72 -12.99 -6.04
N LYS A 117 -13.72 -13.71 -5.57
CA LYS A 117 -13.40 -15.07 -6.01
C LYS A 117 -14.42 -16.12 -5.55
N GLU A 118 -14.84 -16.03 -4.30
CA GLU A 118 -15.83 -16.94 -3.72
C GLU A 118 -17.28 -16.59 -4.11
N GLY A 119 -17.52 -15.40 -4.70
CA GLY A 119 -18.84 -14.92 -5.08
C GLY A 119 -19.75 -14.64 -3.88
N MET A 120 -19.21 -14.50 -2.68
CA MET A 120 -19.96 -14.25 -1.46
C MET A 120 -19.18 -13.43 -0.42
N LYS A 121 -19.89 -12.80 0.50
CA LYS A 121 -19.30 -12.04 1.60
C LYS A 121 -18.59 -12.95 2.60
N ILE A 122 -17.53 -12.44 3.25
CA ILE A 122 -16.73 -13.18 4.25
C ILE A 122 -17.63 -13.74 5.35
N SER A 123 -18.61 -12.97 5.86
CA SER A 123 -19.56 -13.47 6.86
C SER A 123 -20.28 -14.73 6.38
N ARG A 124 -20.69 -14.76 5.11
CA ARG A 124 -21.34 -15.92 4.52
C ARG A 124 -20.39 -17.11 4.33
N ILE A 125 -19.11 -16.84 4.01
CA ILE A 125 -18.08 -17.89 3.94
C ILE A 125 -17.94 -18.56 5.32
N PHE A 126 -17.88 -17.78 6.41
CA PHE A 126 -17.82 -18.32 7.76
C PHE A 126 -19.06 -19.16 8.12
N ASP A 127 -20.26 -18.67 7.77
CA ASP A 127 -21.51 -19.36 8.06
C ASP A 127 -21.64 -20.70 7.31
N VAL A 128 -21.22 -20.75 6.05
CA VAL A 128 -21.43 -21.91 5.17
C VAL A 128 -20.27 -22.89 5.22
N HIS A 129 -19.04 -22.40 5.25
CA HIS A 129 -17.83 -23.21 5.11
C HIS A 129 -16.96 -23.24 6.37
N GLY A 130 -17.21 -22.34 7.32
CA GLY A 130 -16.46 -22.25 8.57
C GLY A 130 -15.13 -21.48 8.45
N GLU A 131 -14.51 -21.23 9.61
CA GLU A 131 -13.29 -20.43 9.71
C GLU A 131 -12.11 -21.07 8.98
N GLU A 132 -11.93 -22.38 9.10
CA GLU A 132 -10.78 -23.08 8.50
C GLU A 132 -10.76 -22.95 6.97
N TYR A 133 -11.91 -23.02 6.32
CA TYR A 133 -12.03 -22.77 4.89
C TYR A 133 -11.58 -21.36 4.52
N PHE A 134 -12.07 -20.36 5.26
CA PHE A 134 -11.65 -18.96 5.02
C PHE A 134 -10.14 -18.79 5.19
N ARG A 135 -9.53 -19.41 6.23
CA ARG A 135 -8.08 -19.37 6.41
C ARG A 135 -7.32 -20.02 5.25
N ASN A 136 -7.89 -21.02 4.61
CA ASN A 136 -7.32 -21.63 3.41
C ASN A 136 -7.47 -20.70 2.20
N CYS A 137 -8.57 -19.95 2.07
CA CYS A 137 -8.72 -18.89 1.07
C CYS A 137 -7.65 -17.81 1.25
N GLU A 138 -7.38 -17.35 2.50
CA GLU A 138 -6.29 -16.39 2.78
C GLU A 138 -4.92 -16.93 2.29
N SER A 139 -4.60 -18.19 2.60
CA SER A 139 -3.33 -18.81 2.18
C SER A 139 -3.22 -18.95 0.67
N ASN A 140 -4.29 -19.40 0.00
CA ASN A 140 -4.33 -19.54 -1.46
C ASN A 140 -4.20 -18.18 -2.16
N THR A 141 -4.84 -17.14 -1.61
CA THR A 141 -4.71 -15.78 -2.13
C THR A 141 -3.26 -15.28 -2.04
N LEU A 142 -2.55 -15.52 -0.94
CA LEU A 142 -1.13 -15.17 -0.86
C LEU A 142 -0.28 -15.90 -1.90
N ILE A 143 -0.60 -17.17 -2.22
CA ILE A 143 0.11 -17.92 -3.26
C ILE A 143 -0.15 -17.30 -4.64
N GLU A 144 -1.37 -16.94 -4.96
CA GLU A 144 -1.74 -16.29 -6.22
C GLU A 144 -1.06 -14.92 -6.38
N LEU A 145 -1.06 -14.14 -5.30
CA LEU A 145 -0.44 -12.80 -5.29
C LEU A 145 1.09 -12.83 -5.41
N ARG A 146 1.74 -13.99 -5.35
CA ARG A 146 3.19 -14.12 -5.63
C ARG A 146 3.57 -13.73 -7.06
N SER A 147 2.64 -13.82 -8.01
CA SER A 147 2.85 -13.35 -9.38
C SER A 147 2.82 -11.83 -9.53
N LYS A 148 2.27 -11.12 -8.53
CA LYS A 148 2.24 -9.67 -8.49
C LYS A 148 3.57 -9.11 -8.00
N ASN A 149 4.02 -8.07 -8.66
CA ASN A 149 5.20 -7.31 -8.28
C ASN A 149 4.84 -5.83 -8.21
N HIS A 150 5.39 -5.11 -7.25
CA HIS A 150 5.14 -3.68 -7.05
C HIS A 150 3.67 -3.36 -6.77
N ALA A 151 3.05 -4.11 -5.86
CA ALA A 151 1.71 -3.86 -5.36
C ALA A 151 1.73 -3.53 -3.86
N VAL A 152 0.73 -2.78 -3.41
CA VAL A 152 0.43 -2.59 -1.99
C VAL A 152 -0.72 -3.53 -1.64
N ILE A 153 -0.48 -4.47 -0.76
CA ILE A 153 -1.42 -5.54 -0.40
C ILE A 153 -1.90 -5.32 1.04
N SER A 154 -3.17 -5.03 1.23
CA SER A 154 -3.80 -4.98 2.54
C SER A 154 -4.27 -6.38 2.94
N CYS A 155 -3.59 -6.98 3.92
CA CYS A 155 -3.87 -8.34 4.37
C CYS A 155 -4.99 -8.36 5.41
N GLY A 156 -5.81 -9.42 5.40
CA GLY A 156 -6.77 -9.69 6.46
C GLY A 156 -6.09 -9.83 7.83
N GLY A 157 -6.81 -9.44 8.91
CA GLY A 157 -6.22 -9.45 10.27
C GLY A 157 -5.86 -10.84 10.80
N GLY A 158 -6.33 -11.93 10.17
CA GLY A 158 -5.99 -13.31 10.54
C GLY A 158 -4.79 -13.88 9.77
N VAL A 159 -4.39 -13.27 8.68
CA VAL A 159 -3.35 -13.79 7.78
C VAL A 159 -2.03 -14.11 8.49
N PRO A 160 -1.48 -13.24 9.37
CA PRO A 160 -0.22 -13.50 10.06
C PRO A 160 -0.30 -14.57 11.16
N LEU A 161 -1.50 -15.05 11.49
CA LEU A 161 -1.67 -16.02 12.58
C LEU A 161 -1.21 -17.42 12.20
N ARG A 162 -1.07 -17.73 10.90
CA ARG A 162 -0.55 -19.00 10.39
C ARG A 162 0.92 -18.87 10.00
N PRO A 163 1.84 -19.70 10.55
CA PRO A 163 3.27 -19.65 10.22
C PRO A 163 3.56 -19.75 8.72
N HIS A 164 2.84 -20.63 8.01
CA HIS A 164 2.97 -20.77 6.56
C HIS A 164 2.68 -19.46 5.80
N ASN A 165 1.66 -18.71 6.23
CA ASN A 165 1.36 -17.41 5.62
C ASN A 165 2.47 -16.39 5.87
N VAL A 166 3.12 -16.43 7.04
CA VAL A 166 4.27 -15.55 7.35
C VAL A 166 5.42 -15.80 6.37
N GLU A 167 5.73 -17.07 6.09
CA GLU A 167 6.76 -17.42 5.10
C GLU A 167 6.39 -16.93 3.69
N LEU A 168 5.12 -17.10 3.29
CA LEU A 168 4.62 -16.61 2.00
C LEU A 168 4.72 -15.09 1.90
N MET A 169 4.31 -14.36 2.94
CA MET A 169 4.38 -12.90 2.97
C MET A 169 5.83 -12.42 2.85
N LYS A 170 6.76 -12.97 3.64
CA LYS A 170 8.19 -12.59 3.62
C LYS A 170 8.86 -12.89 2.27
N LYS A 171 8.44 -13.95 1.57
CA LYS A 171 8.89 -14.23 0.20
C LYS A 171 8.30 -13.26 -0.82
N ASN A 172 7.10 -12.76 -0.56
CA ASN A 172 6.35 -11.92 -1.51
C ASN A 172 6.72 -10.43 -1.42
N GLY A 173 7.08 -9.92 -0.25
CA GLY A 173 7.36 -8.49 -0.09
C GLY A 173 7.86 -8.09 1.28
N TYR A 174 7.78 -6.80 1.54
CA TYR A 174 8.04 -6.19 2.85
C TYR A 174 6.77 -6.22 3.68
N VAL A 175 6.83 -6.80 4.87
CA VAL A 175 5.68 -6.93 5.77
C VAL A 175 5.69 -5.79 6.78
N ILE A 176 4.70 -4.92 6.69
CA ILE A 176 4.56 -3.74 7.53
C ILE A 176 3.41 -3.94 8.51
N TRP A 177 3.70 -3.94 9.78
CA TRP A 177 2.69 -4.02 10.82
C TRP A 177 2.21 -2.63 11.22
N LEU A 178 0.95 -2.31 10.91
CA LEU A 178 0.27 -1.12 11.38
C LEU A 178 -0.32 -1.40 12.77
N THR A 179 0.14 -0.64 13.77
CA THR A 179 -0.37 -0.70 15.14
C THR A 179 -1.22 0.54 15.45
N ALA A 180 -2.05 0.46 16.48
CA ALA A 180 -2.72 1.61 17.08
C ALA A 180 -3.06 1.28 18.54
N LYS A 181 -3.30 2.31 19.36
CA LYS A 181 -3.81 2.11 20.72
C LYS A 181 -5.23 1.53 20.69
N PRO A 182 -5.61 0.67 21.66
CA PRO A 182 -6.95 0.05 21.71
C PRO A 182 -8.09 1.07 21.66
N GLU A 183 -7.91 2.25 22.29
CA GLU A 183 -8.88 3.35 22.29
C GLU A 183 -9.10 3.90 20.88
N ALA A 184 -8.01 4.09 20.12
CA ALA A 184 -8.07 4.56 18.74
C ALA A 184 -8.71 3.51 17.81
N ILE A 185 -8.46 2.23 18.07
CA ILE A 185 -9.12 1.13 17.36
C ILE A 185 -10.62 1.17 17.63
N LEU A 186 -11.04 1.24 18.91
CA LEU A 186 -12.45 1.30 19.29
C LEU A 186 -13.17 2.47 18.59
N GLU A 187 -12.58 3.66 18.63
CA GLU A 187 -13.16 4.85 17.99
C GLU A 187 -13.37 4.65 16.47
N ARG A 188 -12.42 4.02 15.80
CA ARG A 188 -12.48 3.77 14.34
C ARG A 188 -13.46 2.67 13.93
N VAL A 189 -13.80 1.76 14.86
CA VAL A 189 -14.65 0.60 14.53
C VAL A 189 -16.03 0.63 15.17
N LYS A 190 -16.31 1.57 16.07
CA LYS A 190 -17.57 1.64 16.84
C LYS A 190 -18.84 1.64 15.99
N ASP A 191 -18.77 2.25 14.79
CA ASP A 191 -19.92 2.38 13.88
C ASP A 191 -19.96 1.26 12.81
N SER A 192 -19.03 0.29 12.86
CA SER A 192 -18.95 -0.77 11.87
C SER A 192 -19.73 -2.00 12.31
N THR A 193 -20.74 -2.38 11.54
CA THR A 193 -21.57 -3.59 11.76
C THR A 193 -20.98 -4.86 11.12
N GLU A 194 -19.94 -4.75 10.30
CA GLU A 194 -19.38 -5.85 9.50
C GLU A 194 -18.21 -6.59 10.18
N ARG A 195 -18.15 -6.61 11.54
CA ARG A 195 -16.99 -7.18 12.25
C ARG A 195 -17.39 -8.25 13.28
N PRO A 196 -17.56 -9.51 12.81
CA PRO A 196 -18.07 -10.60 13.67
C PRO A 196 -17.29 -10.78 14.99
N LEU A 197 -15.97 -10.58 14.98
CA LEU A 197 -15.11 -10.76 16.16
C LEU A 197 -15.30 -9.72 17.27
N LEU A 198 -15.93 -8.58 16.98
CA LEU A 198 -16.20 -7.53 17.96
C LEU A 198 -17.67 -7.42 18.33
N ASN A 199 -18.56 -8.20 17.69
CA ASN A 199 -19.99 -8.19 17.97
C ASN A 199 -20.25 -8.60 19.43
N GLY A 200 -20.90 -7.70 20.18
CA GLY A 200 -21.22 -7.91 21.60
C GLY A 200 -20.09 -7.57 22.60
N HIS A 201 -18.87 -7.23 22.12
CA HIS A 201 -17.71 -6.96 22.96
C HIS A 201 -16.95 -5.68 22.57
N MET A 202 -17.67 -4.63 22.19
CA MET A 202 -17.12 -3.35 21.77
C MET A 202 -16.62 -2.51 22.97
N ASN A 203 -15.51 -2.92 23.59
CA ASN A 203 -14.86 -2.18 24.67
C ASN A 203 -13.33 -2.27 24.57
N VAL A 204 -12.64 -1.29 25.17
CA VAL A 204 -11.18 -1.17 25.13
C VAL A 204 -10.49 -2.40 25.71
N SER A 205 -10.99 -2.96 26.82
CA SER A 205 -10.38 -4.11 27.50
C SER A 205 -10.37 -5.36 26.62
N TYR A 206 -11.49 -5.66 25.96
CA TYR A 206 -11.59 -6.80 25.06
C TYR A 206 -10.69 -6.62 23.82
N ILE A 207 -10.71 -5.43 23.21
CA ILE A 207 -9.83 -5.10 22.07
C ILE A 207 -8.37 -5.26 22.48
N SER A 208 -7.96 -4.71 23.63
CA SER A 208 -6.60 -4.83 24.17
C SER A 208 -6.17 -6.28 24.36
N SER A 209 -7.02 -7.10 24.99
CA SER A 209 -6.76 -8.52 25.20
C SER A 209 -6.60 -9.29 23.88
N LEU A 210 -7.48 -9.02 22.90
CA LEU A 210 -7.41 -9.67 21.59
C LEU A 210 -6.19 -9.19 20.77
N MET A 211 -5.79 -7.94 20.88
CA MET A 211 -4.56 -7.43 20.27
C MET A 211 -3.32 -8.08 20.88
N GLU A 212 -3.27 -8.18 22.22
CA GLU A 212 -2.14 -8.78 22.94
C GLU A 212 -1.99 -10.27 22.59
N SER A 213 -3.08 -11.04 22.49
CA SER A 213 -3.04 -12.45 22.08
C SER A 213 -2.43 -12.69 20.69
N ARG A 214 -2.38 -11.65 19.84
CA ARG A 214 -1.84 -11.72 18.48
C ARG A 214 -0.48 -11.05 18.32
N ARG A 215 -0.04 -10.32 19.34
CA ARG A 215 1.13 -9.44 19.27
C ARG A 215 2.40 -10.17 18.83
N GLU A 216 2.70 -11.31 19.45
CA GLU A 216 3.89 -12.09 19.11
C GLU A 216 3.90 -12.53 17.64
N LYS A 217 2.74 -13.00 17.13
CA LYS A 217 2.61 -13.45 15.74
C LYS A 217 2.76 -12.30 14.74
N TYR A 218 2.18 -11.14 15.04
CA TYR A 218 2.36 -9.95 14.21
C TYR A 218 3.81 -9.47 14.23
N SER A 219 4.44 -9.44 15.41
CA SER A 219 5.84 -9.04 15.58
C SER A 219 6.79 -9.97 14.81
N ALA A 220 6.57 -11.29 14.88
CA ALA A 220 7.37 -12.27 14.15
C ALA A 220 7.21 -12.15 12.61
N ALA A 221 6.04 -11.72 12.15
CA ALA A 221 5.77 -11.54 10.73
C ALA A 221 6.34 -10.23 10.16
N ALA A 222 6.44 -9.18 10.98
CA ALA A 222 6.74 -7.83 10.53
C ALA A 222 8.23 -7.61 10.24
N ASP A 223 8.52 -6.89 9.15
CA ASP A 223 9.84 -6.30 8.88
C ASP A 223 9.92 -4.88 9.45
N LEU A 224 8.79 -4.15 9.49
CA LEU A 224 8.66 -2.81 10.08
C LEU A 224 7.37 -2.69 10.90
N ILE A 225 7.40 -1.83 11.91
CA ILE A 225 6.24 -1.49 12.75
C ILE A 225 5.98 0.01 12.66
N ILE A 226 4.74 0.38 12.37
CA ILE A 226 4.29 1.77 12.26
C ILE A 226 3.08 1.97 13.18
N ASP A 227 3.20 2.90 14.13
CA ASP A 227 2.07 3.32 14.96
C ASP A 227 1.24 4.38 14.21
N THR A 228 -0.05 4.10 14.08
CA THR A 228 -1.03 4.97 13.39
C THR A 228 -1.84 5.83 14.36
N THR A 229 -1.55 5.79 15.67
CA THR A 229 -2.32 6.49 16.69
C THR A 229 -2.15 8.01 16.55
N GLY A 230 -3.25 8.73 16.33
CA GLY A 230 -3.25 10.20 16.31
C GLY A 230 -2.50 10.84 15.14
N LYS A 231 -2.11 10.06 14.13
CA LYS A 231 -1.42 10.56 12.95
C LYS A 231 -2.36 10.70 11.77
N GLU A 232 -2.08 11.68 10.92
CA GLU A 232 -2.72 11.81 9.61
C GLU A 232 -2.22 10.71 8.66
N ILE A 233 -3.06 10.34 7.69
CA ILE A 233 -2.75 9.24 6.76
C ILE A 233 -1.48 9.51 5.95
N VAL A 234 -1.27 10.75 5.54
CA VAL A 234 -0.07 11.15 4.78
C VAL A 234 1.19 10.98 5.63
N GLU A 235 1.17 11.41 6.89
CA GLU A 235 2.29 11.24 7.83
C GLU A 235 2.65 9.77 8.04
N ILE A 236 1.63 8.90 8.18
CA ILE A 236 1.83 7.45 8.30
C ILE A 236 2.54 6.89 7.07
N CYS A 237 2.08 7.29 5.88
CA CYS A 237 2.67 6.83 4.62
C CYS A 237 4.11 7.33 4.46
N GLU A 238 4.40 8.59 4.77
CA GLU A 238 5.73 9.17 4.71
C GLU A 238 6.71 8.50 5.68
N GLU A 239 6.30 8.29 6.94
CA GLU A 239 7.09 7.56 7.92
C GLU A 239 7.40 6.13 7.45
N LEU A 240 6.39 5.42 6.92
CA LEU A 240 6.54 4.08 6.38
C LEU A 240 7.58 4.05 5.26
N LEU A 241 7.46 4.92 4.28
CA LEU A 241 8.36 4.99 3.13
C LEU A 241 9.78 5.38 3.54
N GLN A 242 9.94 6.28 4.48
CA GLN A 242 11.23 6.68 5.02
C GLN A 242 11.93 5.51 5.73
N LYS A 243 11.22 4.80 6.62
CA LYS A 243 11.76 3.62 7.32
C LYS A 243 12.07 2.47 6.38
N LEU A 244 11.21 2.23 5.38
CA LEU A 244 11.44 1.19 4.37
C LEU A 244 12.68 1.49 3.53
N SER A 245 12.86 2.74 3.12
CA SER A 245 14.04 3.18 2.38
C SER A 245 15.33 3.03 3.19
N ALA A 246 15.30 3.36 4.49
CA ALA A 246 16.44 3.18 5.39
C ALA A 246 16.80 1.71 5.57
N MET A 247 15.79 0.83 5.75
CA MET A 247 16.01 -0.61 5.86
C MET A 247 16.67 -1.22 4.62
N GLN A 248 16.30 -0.74 3.43
CA GLN A 248 16.90 -1.22 2.17
C GLN A 248 18.34 -0.76 1.98
N LYS A 249 18.72 0.43 2.46
CA LYS A 249 20.10 0.91 2.41
C LYS A 249 21.00 0.03 3.26
N ASN A 250 20.61 -0.25 4.49
CA ASN A 250 21.40 -1.07 5.42
C ASN A 250 21.63 -2.49 4.86
N LYS A 251 20.61 -3.11 4.21
CA LYS A 251 20.79 -4.43 3.59
C LYS A 251 21.78 -4.47 2.44
N LYS A 252 21.95 -3.37 1.70
CA LYS A 252 22.92 -3.28 0.58
C LYS A 252 24.34 -2.96 1.01
N GLU A 253 24.52 -2.48 2.23
CA GLU A 253 25.83 -2.23 2.83
C GLU A 253 26.40 -3.49 3.49
N ASP A 254 25.52 -4.47 3.82
CA ASP A 254 25.88 -5.75 4.45
C ASP A 254 26.13 -6.89 3.44
N GLU A 255 25.81 -6.68 2.13
CA GLU A 255 26.08 -7.61 1.01
C GLU A 255 27.38 -7.21 0.24
#